data_5863ba3eb0797f50bf964a976b3fa1c6
#
_entry.id   5863ba3eb0797f50bf964a976b3fa1c6
#
_cell.length_a   1.000
_cell.length_b   1.000
_cell.length_c   1.000
_cell.angle_alpha   90.00
_cell.angle_beta   90.00
_cell.angle_gamma   90.00
#
_symmetry.space_group_name_H-M   'P 1'
#
loop_
_entity.id
_entity.type
_entity.pdbx_description
1 polymer ?
#
loop_
_entity_poly.entity_id
_entity_poly.type
_entity_poly.pdbx_seq_one_letter_code
_entity_poly.pdbx_strand_id
1 'polypeptide(L)'
;PPAMVLIVSRGLDAAEPKVAGRDEDYATLRAAVGDAEVPVEWLESNEPSYLLYTSGTTGKPKGVQRDVGGYAVAMALSMRTVFDVGPGQVMFSTSDVGWAVGHSYNVYGPLIVGATSVLYEGLPTHPDAGIWWALCEQYGVRTMFSSPTAVRVLKKHDIDFIKRHDLSELKYLFLAGEPLDEPTAHWITDALGKPVIDNYWQTETGWPALTLLPGLDMKPVRFGSPGFPNLGYRMKVIDES
;
A
#
# COMPACT_ATOMS: atom_id res chain seq x y z
N PRO A 1 -15.51 -5.37 26.59
CA PRO A 1 -14.47 -6.24 26.08
C PRO A 1 -15.06 -7.19 25.03
N PRO A 2 -14.28 -7.64 24.03
CA PRO A 2 -14.76 -8.59 23.05
C PRO A 2 -15.13 -9.94 23.69
N ALA A 3 -16.07 -10.65 23.10
CA ALA A 3 -16.49 -11.96 23.57
C ALA A 3 -15.41 -13.04 23.31
N MET A 4 -14.62 -12.88 22.27
CA MET A 4 -13.53 -13.76 21.89
C MET A 4 -12.34 -12.95 21.37
N VAL A 5 -11.12 -13.43 21.64
CA VAL A 5 -9.87 -12.90 21.09
C VAL A 5 -9.11 -14.07 20.46
N LEU A 6 -8.76 -13.93 19.19
CA LEU A 6 -7.90 -14.88 18.49
C LEU A 6 -6.45 -14.47 18.60
N ILE A 7 -5.62 -15.30 19.19
CA ILE A 7 -4.18 -15.06 19.35
C ILE A 7 -3.44 -15.82 18.25
N VAL A 8 -2.74 -15.06 17.39
CA VAL A 8 -1.83 -15.61 16.38
C VAL A 8 -0.42 -15.59 16.96
N SER A 9 0.05 -16.75 17.43
CA SER A 9 1.42 -16.90 17.90
C SER A 9 2.36 -17.06 16.71
N ARG A 10 3.41 -16.23 16.66
CA ARG A 10 4.45 -16.27 15.62
C ARG A 10 5.76 -16.87 16.14
N GLY A 11 5.81 -17.27 17.40
CA GLY A 11 7.01 -17.84 18.02
C GLY A 11 8.16 -16.85 18.21
N LEU A 12 7.89 -15.55 18.10
CA LEU A 12 8.90 -14.49 18.24
C LEU A 12 9.05 -13.99 19.68
N ASP A 13 7.97 -14.09 20.45
CA ASP A 13 7.88 -13.60 21.83
C ASP A 13 7.54 -14.73 22.80
N ALA A 14 7.73 -14.47 24.09
CA ALA A 14 7.23 -15.35 25.13
C ALA A 14 5.70 -15.48 25.03
N ALA A 15 5.15 -16.62 25.41
CA ALA A 15 3.72 -16.87 25.36
C ALA A 15 2.97 -15.78 26.11
N GLU A 16 2.09 -15.05 25.38
CA GLU A 16 1.24 -14.05 25.96
C GLU A 16 0.29 -14.66 27.02
N PRO A 17 0.03 -13.97 28.15
CA PRO A 17 -0.93 -14.45 29.13
C PRO A 17 -2.32 -14.50 28.51
N LYS A 18 -2.93 -15.69 28.52
CA LYS A 18 -4.27 -15.92 27.99
C LYS A 18 -5.34 -15.72 29.07
N VAL A 19 -6.41 -15.05 28.72
CA VAL A 19 -7.61 -14.97 29.57
C VAL A 19 -8.48 -16.19 29.26
N ALA A 20 -8.61 -17.06 30.23
CA ALA A 20 -9.41 -18.28 30.11
C ALA A 20 -10.86 -17.99 29.69
N GLY A 21 -11.37 -18.74 28.72
CA GLY A 21 -12.75 -18.60 28.21
C GLY A 21 -12.98 -17.43 27.28
N ARG A 22 -11.92 -16.64 26.96
CA ARG A 22 -12.00 -15.56 25.97
C ARG A 22 -10.93 -15.70 24.88
N ASP A 23 -9.72 -16.04 25.26
CA ASP A 23 -8.57 -16.00 24.37
C ASP A 23 -8.29 -17.39 23.80
N GLU A 24 -8.42 -17.52 22.49
CA GLU A 24 -8.27 -18.77 21.75
C GLU A 24 -7.04 -18.74 20.86
N ASP A 25 -6.39 -19.88 20.71
CA ASP A 25 -5.25 -20.04 19.81
C ASP A 25 -5.73 -20.18 18.37
N TYR A 26 -5.29 -19.27 17.49
CA TYR A 26 -5.68 -19.27 16.07
C TYR A 26 -5.33 -20.57 15.35
N ALA A 27 -4.12 -21.11 15.58
CA ALA A 27 -3.68 -22.33 14.90
C ALA A 27 -4.54 -23.52 15.29
N THR A 28 -4.89 -23.61 16.58
CA THR A 28 -5.79 -24.66 17.09
C THR A 28 -7.18 -24.57 16.47
N LEU A 29 -7.78 -23.37 16.45
CA LEU A 29 -9.10 -23.19 15.86
C LEU A 29 -9.07 -23.39 14.34
N ARG A 30 -8.04 -22.91 13.65
CA ARG A 30 -7.87 -23.12 12.20
C ARG A 30 -7.78 -24.62 11.86
N ALA A 31 -7.05 -25.39 12.65
CA ALA A 31 -6.97 -26.84 12.46
C ALA A 31 -8.32 -27.54 12.71
N ALA A 32 -9.08 -27.08 13.69
CA ALA A 32 -10.42 -27.65 14.01
C ALA A 32 -11.45 -27.35 12.91
N VAL A 33 -11.36 -26.21 12.23
CA VAL A 33 -12.24 -25.88 11.09
C VAL A 33 -11.93 -26.72 9.85
N GLY A 34 -10.68 -27.15 9.68
CA GLY A 34 -10.25 -27.97 8.55
C GLY A 34 -10.46 -27.25 7.20
N ASP A 35 -11.02 -27.99 6.23
CA ASP A 35 -11.31 -27.52 4.87
C ASP A 35 -12.79 -27.13 4.69
N ALA A 36 -13.42 -26.61 5.73
CA ALA A 36 -14.80 -26.15 5.65
C ALA A 36 -14.93 -25.04 4.58
N GLU A 37 -15.88 -25.26 3.67
CA GLU A 37 -16.22 -24.24 2.66
C GLU A 37 -17.02 -23.11 3.31
N VAL A 38 -16.55 -21.88 3.09
CA VAL A 38 -17.27 -20.67 3.46
C VAL A 38 -17.82 -20.04 2.18
N PRO A 39 -19.16 -20.05 1.97
CA PRO A 39 -19.74 -19.47 0.77
C PRO A 39 -19.47 -17.96 0.69
N VAL A 40 -19.31 -17.47 -0.53
CA VAL A 40 -19.21 -16.02 -0.78
C VAL A 40 -20.59 -15.39 -0.54
N GLU A 41 -20.65 -14.40 0.30
CA GLU A 41 -21.84 -13.58 0.50
C GLU A 41 -21.87 -12.45 -0.52
N TRP A 42 -22.94 -12.36 -1.30
CA TRP A 42 -23.16 -11.32 -2.28
C TRP A 42 -23.82 -10.13 -1.62
N LEU A 43 -23.15 -8.99 -1.67
CA LEU A 43 -23.59 -7.75 -1.03
C LEU A 43 -24.01 -6.73 -2.09
N GLU A 44 -24.90 -5.82 -1.69
CA GLU A 44 -25.22 -4.67 -2.51
C GLU A 44 -24.00 -3.72 -2.58
N SER A 45 -23.82 -3.05 -3.72
CA SER A 45 -22.63 -2.25 -3.99
C SER A 45 -22.41 -1.07 -3.02
N ASN A 46 -23.48 -0.58 -2.41
CA ASN A 46 -23.44 0.51 -1.44
C ASN A 46 -23.38 0.07 0.02
N GLU A 47 -23.30 -1.25 0.28
CA GLU A 47 -23.08 -1.73 1.64
C GLU A 47 -21.69 -1.38 2.16
N PRO A 48 -21.56 -1.16 3.48
CA PRO A 48 -20.26 -0.88 4.08
C PRO A 48 -19.27 -2.03 3.92
N SER A 49 -18.05 -1.73 3.48
CA SER A 49 -16.94 -2.66 3.39
C SER A 49 -16.10 -2.63 4.67
N TYR A 50 -15.59 -1.47 5.02
CA TYR A 50 -14.79 -1.29 6.24
C TYR A 50 -14.87 0.15 6.77
N LEU A 51 -14.47 0.31 8.02
CA LEU A 51 -14.26 1.59 8.69
C LEU A 51 -12.79 1.75 9.06
N LEU A 52 -12.18 2.86 8.65
CA LEU A 52 -10.83 3.23 9.05
C LEU A 52 -10.86 4.57 9.79
N TYR A 53 -10.35 4.60 11.01
CA TYR A 53 -10.32 5.81 11.82
C TYR A 53 -9.08 6.64 11.52
N THR A 54 -9.27 7.95 11.36
CA THR A 54 -8.20 8.94 11.23
C THR A 54 -8.09 9.76 12.51
N SER A 55 -6.93 10.34 12.78
CA SER A 55 -6.72 11.20 13.97
C SER A 55 -7.61 12.44 14.00
N GLY A 56 -8.13 12.86 12.85
CA GLY A 56 -8.99 14.03 12.71
C GLY A 56 -8.31 15.36 13.10
N THR A 57 -8.64 16.43 12.40
CA THR A 57 -8.11 17.78 12.70
C THR A 57 -8.67 18.37 14.00
N THR A 58 -9.77 17.82 14.54
CA THR A 58 -10.50 18.32 15.72
C THR A 58 -10.20 17.53 17.01
N GLY A 59 -9.18 16.65 16.99
CA GLY A 59 -8.73 15.90 18.17
C GLY A 59 -9.55 14.64 18.50
N LYS A 60 -10.72 14.42 17.87
CA LYS A 60 -11.48 13.16 17.99
C LYS A 60 -11.28 12.32 16.74
N PRO A 61 -11.01 11.01 16.86
CA PRO A 61 -10.92 10.13 15.71
C PRO A 61 -12.21 10.15 14.89
N LYS A 62 -12.05 10.21 13.55
CA LYS A 62 -13.19 10.18 12.61
C LYS A 62 -13.13 8.86 11.83
N GLY A 63 -14.24 8.13 11.79
CA GLY A 63 -14.37 6.91 11.02
C GLY A 63 -14.68 7.23 9.55
N VAL A 64 -13.80 6.78 8.67
CA VAL A 64 -14.01 6.83 7.22
C VAL A 64 -14.57 5.49 6.79
N GLN A 65 -15.82 5.47 6.33
CA GLN A 65 -16.49 4.27 5.83
C GLN A 65 -16.31 4.16 4.31
N ARG A 66 -16.01 2.96 3.83
CA ARG A 66 -16.01 2.61 2.41
C ARG A 66 -17.19 1.72 2.08
N ASP A 67 -17.75 1.90 0.89
CA ASP A 67 -18.68 0.97 0.30
C ASP A 67 -17.96 -0.20 -0.40
N VAL A 68 -18.69 -1.27 -0.70
CA VAL A 68 -18.13 -2.45 -1.36
C VAL A 68 -17.87 -2.16 -2.84
N GLY A 69 -18.89 -1.71 -3.58
CA GLY A 69 -18.83 -1.63 -5.03
C GLY A 69 -18.01 -0.46 -5.55
N GLY A 70 -18.25 0.75 -5.05
CA GLY A 70 -17.52 1.94 -5.49
C GLY A 70 -16.02 1.84 -5.19
N TYR A 71 -15.69 1.32 -4.00
CA TYR A 71 -14.30 1.09 -3.64
C TYR A 71 -13.63 0.01 -4.52
N ALA A 72 -14.31 -1.10 -4.79
CA ALA A 72 -13.78 -2.15 -5.67
C ALA A 72 -13.52 -1.64 -7.09
N VAL A 73 -14.42 -0.82 -7.65
CA VAL A 73 -14.24 -0.17 -8.96
C VAL A 73 -13.03 0.77 -8.95
N ALA A 74 -12.89 1.60 -7.91
CA ALA A 74 -11.75 2.51 -7.77
C ALA A 74 -10.43 1.74 -7.66
N MET A 75 -10.41 0.63 -6.90
CA MET A 75 -9.22 -0.22 -6.78
C MET A 75 -8.85 -0.87 -8.12
N ALA A 76 -9.82 -1.49 -8.80
CA ALA A 76 -9.58 -2.11 -10.10
C ALA A 76 -9.09 -1.11 -11.15
N LEU A 77 -9.67 0.10 -11.16
CA LEU A 77 -9.29 1.17 -12.07
C LEU A 77 -7.88 1.68 -11.76
N SER A 78 -7.59 2.02 -10.49
CA SER A 78 -6.28 2.55 -10.11
C SER A 78 -5.14 1.57 -10.32
N MET A 79 -5.36 0.28 -10.07
CA MET A 79 -4.34 -0.73 -10.33
C MET A 79 -3.91 -0.74 -11.79
N ARG A 80 -4.87 -0.65 -12.72
CA ARG A 80 -4.61 -0.67 -14.16
C ARG A 80 -4.10 0.66 -14.70
N THR A 81 -4.68 1.76 -14.28
CA THR A 81 -4.42 3.08 -14.89
C THR A 81 -3.30 3.85 -14.19
N VAL A 82 -3.24 3.79 -12.86
CA VAL A 82 -2.23 4.49 -12.06
C VAL A 82 -1.00 3.61 -11.89
N PHE A 83 -1.16 2.41 -11.33
CA PHE A 83 -0.01 1.57 -10.98
C PHE A 83 0.48 0.67 -12.12
N ASP A 84 -0.24 0.60 -13.23
CA ASP A 84 0.08 -0.23 -14.41
C ASP A 84 0.32 -1.70 -14.02
N VAL A 85 -0.56 -2.23 -13.17
CA VAL A 85 -0.50 -3.61 -12.65
C VAL A 85 -1.80 -4.34 -12.96
N GLY A 86 -1.67 -5.53 -13.52
CA GLY A 86 -2.77 -6.42 -13.87
C GLY A 86 -2.51 -7.87 -13.48
N PRO A 87 -3.31 -8.82 -14.02
CA PRO A 87 -3.22 -10.23 -13.67
C PRO A 87 -1.81 -10.80 -13.86
N GLY A 88 -1.33 -11.57 -12.87
CA GLY A 88 -0.03 -12.23 -12.88
C GLY A 88 1.17 -11.30 -12.67
N GLN A 89 0.98 -10.01 -12.60
CA GLN A 89 2.04 -9.05 -12.28
C GLN A 89 2.19 -8.86 -10.76
N VAL A 90 3.32 -8.31 -10.34
CA VAL A 90 3.67 -8.19 -8.92
C VAL A 90 3.73 -6.73 -8.50
N MET A 91 3.03 -6.42 -7.41
CA MET A 91 3.09 -5.13 -6.72
C MET A 91 3.70 -5.30 -5.33
N PHE A 92 4.58 -4.40 -4.97
CA PHE A 92 5.12 -4.30 -3.62
C PHE A 92 4.77 -2.95 -3.01
N SER A 93 3.83 -2.94 -2.07
CA SER A 93 3.55 -1.76 -1.25
C SER A 93 4.16 -1.96 0.13
N THR A 94 5.00 -1.03 0.56
CA THR A 94 5.72 -1.10 1.84
C THR A 94 4.89 -0.55 3.00
N SER A 95 3.65 -0.18 2.77
CA SER A 95 2.76 0.36 3.80
C SER A 95 2.23 -0.73 4.72
N ASP A 96 2.05 -0.38 5.97
CA ASP A 96 1.33 -1.22 6.93
C ASP A 96 -0.17 -1.31 6.60
N VAL A 97 -0.78 -2.47 6.85
CA VAL A 97 -2.21 -2.70 6.61
C VAL A 97 -3.11 -1.85 7.51
N GLY A 98 -2.59 -1.25 8.56
CA GLY A 98 -3.31 -0.28 9.40
C GLY A 98 -3.57 1.07 8.74
N TRP A 99 -2.93 1.35 7.59
CA TRP A 99 -3.12 2.58 6.82
C TRP A 99 -4.00 2.36 5.59
N ALA A 100 -4.59 3.45 5.08
CA ALA A 100 -5.39 3.39 3.86
C ALA A 100 -4.61 2.83 2.66
N VAL A 101 -3.32 3.13 2.55
CA VAL A 101 -2.43 2.56 1.51
C VAL A 101 -2.38 1.05 1.63
N GLY A 102 -2.21 0.53 2.84
CA GLY A 102 -2.16 -0.91 3.08
C GLY A 102 -3.47 -1.60 2.69
N HIS A 103 -4.62 -1.05 3.10
CA HIS A 103 -5.92 -1.58 2.67
C HIS A 103 -6.01 -1.60 1.14
N SER A 104 -5.76 -0.46 0.50
CA SER A 104 -5.95 -0.31 -0.94
C SER A 104 -4.95 -1.13 -1.77
N TYR A 105 -3.66 -1.14 -1.40
CA TYR A 105 -2.60 -1.60 -2.31
C TYR A 105 -1.71 -2.72 -1.77
N ASN A 106 -1.93 -3.18 -0.53
CA ASN A 106 -1.41 -4.48 -0.09
C ASN A 106 -2.49 -5.56 -0.21
N VAL A 107 -3.77 -5.20 -0.03
CA VAL A 107 -4.86 -6.18 0.05
C VAL A 107 -5.79 -6.07 -1.15
N TYR A 108 -6.67 -5.06 -1.18
CA TYR A 108 -7.81 -5.06 -2.09
C TYR A 108 -7.44 -4.88 -3.56
N GLY A 109 -6.65 -3.87 -3.88
CA GLY A 109 -6.30 -3.55 -5.28
C GLY A 109 -5.63 -4.71 -6.01
N PRO A 110 -4.51 -5.24 -5.52
CA PRO A 110 -3.83 -6.37 -6.15
C PRO A 110 -4.73 -7.59 -6.33
N LEU A 111 -5.46 -7.98 -5.28
CA LEU A 111 -6.31 -9.18 -5.33
C LEU A 111 -7.48 -9.03 -6.30
N ILE A 112 -8.12 -7.86 -6.36
CA ILE A 112 -9.23 -7.57 -7.29
C ILE A 112 -8.79 -7.71 -8.76
N VAL A 113 -7.55 -7.34 -9.09
CA VAL A 113 -7.06 -7.44 -10.48
C VAL A 113 -6.30 -8.73 -10.77
N GLY A 114 -6.22 -9.67 -9.82
CA GLY A 114 -5.49 -10.92 -10.00
C GLY A 114 -3.98 -10.77 -10.02
N ALA A 115 -3.46 -9.72 -9.38
CA ALA A 115 -2.03 -9.50 -9.20
C ALA A 115 -1.51 -10.17 -7.94
N THR A 116 -0.19 -10.32 -7.86
CA THR A 116 0.51 -10.76 -6.65
C THR A 116 0.88 -9.54 -5.81
N SER A 117 0.59 -9.59 -4.51
CA SER A 117 1.02 -8.58 -3.54
C SER A 117 2.18 -9.11 -2.70
N VAL A 118 3.28 -8.37 -2.64
CA VAL A 118 4.38 -8.66 -1.71
C VAL A 118 4.10 -7.95 -0.39
N LEU A 119 4.10 -8.72 0.69
CA LEU A 119 4.00 -8.21 2.06
C LEU A 119 5.33 -8.45 2.77
N TYR A 120 5.93 -7.39 3.26
CA TYR A 120 7.17 -7.45 4.02
C TYR A 120 6.96 -6.89 5.42
N GLU A 121 7.17 -7.74 6.41
CA GLU A 121 7.11 -7.35 7.80
C GLU A 121 8.52 -7.07 8.33
N GLY A 122 8.93 -5.83 8.23
CA GLY A 122 10.24 -5.40 8.67
C GLY A 122 10.53 -3.95 8.31
N LEU A 123 11.65 -3.46 8.83
CA LEU A 123 12.15 -2.13 8.53
C LEU A 123 12.86 -2.12 7.16
N PRO A 124 12.87 -0.99 6.45
CA PRO A 124 13.55 -0.86 5.16
C PRO A 124 15.08 -1.09 5.24
N THR A 125 15.61 -1.11 6.45
CA THR A 125 17.05 -1.27 6.74
C THR A 125 17.39 -2.55 7.47
N HIS A 126 16.46 -3.49 7.59
CA HIS A 126 16.71 -4.77 8.26
C HIS A 126 16.41 -5.94 7.31
N PRO A 127 17.33 -6.91 7.13
CA PRO A 127 18.67 -7.03 7.75
C PRO A 127 19.69 -5.99 7.25
N ASP A 128 19.48 -5.41 6.08
CA ASP A 128 20.27 -4.29 5.54
C ASP A 128 19.40 -3.40 4.62
N ALA A 129 19.94 -2.27 4.16
CA ALA A 129 19.22 -1.31 3.32
C ALA A 129 18.93 -1.80 1.89
N GLY A 130 19.35 -3.00 1.55
CA GLY A 130 19.08 -3.67 0.27
C GLY A 130 17.83 -4.54 0.27
N ILE A 131 17.24 -4.79 1.43
CA ILE A 131 16.16 -5.81 1.55
C ILE A 131 14.98 -5.57 0.60
N TRP A 132 14.51 -4.34 0.44
CA TRP A 132 13.40 -4.06 -0.47
C TRP A 132 13.76 -4.30 -1.93
N TRP A 133 15.00 -4.01 -2.30
CA TRP A 133 15.50 -4.23 -3.66
C TRP A 133 15.72 -5.71 -3.94
N ALA A 134 16.20 -6.46 -2.93
CA ALA A 134 16.26 -7.90 -3.00
C ALA A 134 14.88 -8.56 -3.20
N LEU A 135 13.84 -8.05 -2.52
CA LEU A 135 12.47 -8.49 -2.72
C LEU A 135 11.94 -8.13 -4.12
N CYS A 136 12.28 -6.92 -4.60
CA CYS A 136 11.92 -6.53 -5.97
C CYS A 136 12.54 -7.47 -7.02
N GLU A 137 13.82 -7.81 -6.88
CA GLU A 137 14.51 -8.77 -7.73
C GLU A 137 13.91 -10.17 -7.60
N GLN A 138 13.79 -10.68 -6.38
CA GLN A 138 13.33 -12.05 -6.10
C GLN A 138 11.94 -12.34 -6.65
N TYR A 139 11.03 -11.38 -6.55
CA TYR A 139 9.62 -11.57 -6.94
C TYR A 139 9.26 -10.91 -8.28
N GLY A 140 10.21 -10.29 -8.98
CA GLY A 140 9.95 -9.61 -10.25
C GLY A 140 8.94 -8.48 -10.09
N VAL A 141 9.11 -7.63 -9.07
CA VAL A 141 8.19 -6.54 -8.77
C VAL A 141 8.13 -5.56 -9.93
N ARG A 142 6.93 -5.36 -10.47
CA ARG A 142 6.67 -4.39 -11.54
C ARG A 142 6.53 -2.97 -11.02
N THR A 143 5.76 -2.81 -9.94
CA THR A 143 5.48 -1.50 -9.35
C THR A 143 5.67 -1.56 -7.84
N MET A 144 6.47 -0.63 -7.33
CA MET A 144 6.69 -0.44 -5.90
C MET A 144 5.97 0.81 -5.43
N PHE A 145 5.37 0.75 -4.23
CA PHE A 145 4.71 1.88 -3.59
C PHE A 145 5.24 2.08 -2.17
N SER A 146 5.73 3.27 -1.86
CA SER A 146 6.35 3.59 -0.58
C SER A 146 6.04 5.02 -0.13
N SER A 147 6.82 5.53 0.81
CA SER A 147 6.73 6.90 1.31
C SER A 147 8.05 7.65 1.14
N PRO A 148 8.03 8.99 0.99
CA PRO A 148 9.23 9.81 0.98
C PRO A 148 10.10 9.64 2.23
N THR A 149 9.51 9.50 3.41
CA THR A 149 10.25 9.24 4.67
C THR A 149 11.08 7.96 4.57
N ALA A 150 10.52 6.87 4.05
CA ALA A 150 11.26 5.62 3.90
C ALA A 150 12.43 5.77 2.92
N VAL A 151 12.22 6.47 1.80
CA VAL A 151 13.29 6.77 0.83
C VAL A 151 14.39 7.64 1.45
N ARG A 152 14.03 8.64 2.28
CA ARG A 152 15.02 9.46 3.02
C ARG A 152 15.84 8.61 4.00
N VAL A 153 15.27 7.59 4.60
CA VAL A 153 16.02 6.65 5.45
C VAL A 153 17.02 5.88 4.61
N LEU A 154 16.59 5.32 3.47
CA LEU A 154 17.46 4.56 2.57
C LEU A 154 18.58 5.42 1.96
N LYS A 155 18.30 6.70 1.68
CA LYS A 155 19.29 7.67 1.15
C LYS A 155 20.51 7.85 2.07
N LYS A 156 20.39 7.55 3.35
CA LYS A 156 21.52 7.62 4.32
C LYS A 156 22.50 6.46 4.21
N HIS A 157 22.15 5.44 3.42
CA HIS A 157 22.96 4.25 3.20
C HIS A 157 23.68 4.28 1.84
N ASP A 158 24.63 3.38 1.66
CA ASP A 158 25.35 3.28 0.40
C ASP A 158 24.40 2.93 -0.76
N ILE A 159 24.55 3.62 -1.88
CA ILE A 159 23.76 3.39 -3.10
C ILE A 159 23.96 1.99 -3.67
N ASP A 160 25.06 1.32 -3.36
CA ASP A 160 25.33 -0.03 -3.77
C ASP A 160 24.31 -1.04 -3.21
N PHE A 161 23.62 -0.71 -2.12
CA PHE A 161 22.47 -1.49 -1.65
C PHE A 161 21.32 -1.56 -2.67
N ILE A 162 21.22 -0.57 -3.56
CA ILE A 162 20.25 -0.58 -4.68
C ILE A 162 20.88 -1.26 -5.90
N LYS A 163 22.07 -0.83 -6.29
CA LYS A 163 22.72 -1.18 -7.56
C LYS A 163 23.13 -2.64 -7.69
N ARG A 164 23.30 -3.35 -6.59
CA ARG A 164 23.67 -4.77 -6.58
C ARG A 164 22.52 -5.71 -6.98
N HIS A 165 21.29 -5.19 -7.13
CA HIS A 165 20.10 -5.96 -7.43
C HIS A 165 19.64 -5.75 -8.87
N ASP A 166 19.13 -6.81 -9.51
CA ASP A 166 18.48 -6.71 -10.82
C ASP A 166 17.07 -6.15 -10.66
N LEU A 167 16.90 -4.89 -11.02
CA LEU A 167 15.63 -4.18 -11.00
C LEU A 167 15.04 -3.97 -12.41
N SER A 168 15.39 -4.84 -13.37
CA SER A 168 14.92 -4.73 -14.77
C SER A 168 13.40 -4.79 -14.88
N GLU A 169 12.74 -5.61 -14.06
CA GLU A 169 11.28 -5.74 -14.02
C GLU A 169 10.58 -4.56 -13.36
N LEU A 170 11.25 -3.85 -12.45
CA LEU A 170 10.70 -2.67 -11.79
C LEU A 170 10.51 -1.54 -12.83
N LYS A 171 9.28 -1.10 -13.03
CA LYS A 171 8.94 -0.03 -13.97
C LYS A 171 8.73 1.30 -13.28
N TYR A 172 8.12 1.30 -12.10
CA TYR A 172 7.74 2.53 -11.40
C TYR A 172 7.94 2.40 -9.90
N LEU A 173 8.37 3.50 -9.27
CA LEU A 173 8.27 3.73 -7.84
C LEU A 173 7.26 4.84 -7.59
N PHE A 174 6.19 4.54 -6.86
CA PHE A 174 5.22 5.53 -6.39
C PHE A 174 5.50 5.92 -4.95
N LEU A 175 5.31 7.20 -4.63
CA LEU A 175 5.49 7.74 -3.29
C LEU A 175 4.26 8.56 -2.89
N ALA A 176 3.83 8.45 -1.63
CA ALA A 176 2.71 9.21 -1.09
C ALA A 176 2.82 9.40 0.43
N GLY A 177 1.89 10.19 0.98
CA GLY A 177 1.71 10.42 2.41
C GLY A 177 2.30 11.72 2.91
N GLU A 178 3.27 12.27 2.21
CA GLU A 178 3.91 13.56 2.47
C GLU A 178 4.54 14.09 1.18
N PRO A 179 4.82 15.39 1.07
CA PRO A 179 5.50 15.94 -0.10
C PRO A 179 6.88 15.30 -0.32
N LEU A 180 7.14 14.92 -1.57
CA LEU A 180 8.45 14.44 -1.99
C LEU A 180 9.36 15.65 -2.26
N ASP A 181 10.40 15.80 -1.44
CA ASP A 181 11.39 16.86 -1.66
C ASP A 181 12.26 16.58 -2.90
N GLU A 182 12.61 17.62 -3.61
CA GLU A 182 13.34 17.53 -4.89
C GLU A 182 14.70 16.83 -4.77
N PRO A 183 15.55 17.08 -3.73
CA PRO A 183 16.81 16.35 -3.56
C PRO A 183 16.63 14.84 -3.34
N THR A 184 15.55 14.42 -2.71
CA THR A 184 15.25 13.00 -2.53
C THR A 184 14.70 12.39 -3.81
N ALA A 185 13.86 13.13 -4.55
CA ALA A 185 13.33 12.72 -5.84
C ALA A 185 14.45 12.47 -6.86
N HIS A 186 15.38 13.40 -6.99
CA HIS A 186 16.56 13.24 -7.85
C HIS A 186 17.39 12.03 -7.47
N TRP A 187 17.76 11.92 -6.19
CA TRP A 187 18.60 10.84 -5.72
C TRP A 187 18.03 9.46 -6.07
N ILE A 188 16.74 9.23 -5.76
CA ILE A 188 16.15 7.90 -5.97
C ILE A 188 15.88 7.63 -7.46
N THR A 189 15.55 8.65 -8.25
CA THR A 189 15.38 8.55 -9.69
C THR A 189 16.69 8.14 -10.37
N ASP A 190 17.79 8.80 -9.99
CA ASP A 190 19.12 8.50 -10.52
C ASP A 190 19.61 7.10 -10.08
N ALA A 191 19.33 6.73 -8.82
CA ALA A 191 19.70 5.43 -8.29
C ALA A 191 18.99 4.27 -9.01
N LEU A 192 17.71 4.43 -9.31
CA LEU A 192 16.89 3.39 -9.94
C LEU A 192 16.94 3.44 -11.47
N GLY A 193 17.19 4.60 -12.07
CA GLY A 193 17.01 4.81 -13.51
C GLY A 193 15.56 4.59 -13.97
N LYS A 194 14.58 4.81 -13.08
CA LYS A 194 13.15 4.58 -13.31
C LYS A 194 12.34 5.82 -12.90
N PRO A 195 11.14 6.01 -13.49
CA PRO A 195 10.22 7.06 -13.04
C PRO A 195 9.85 6.90 -11.57
N VAL A 196 10.01 7.99 -10.82
CA VAL A 196 9.53 8.12 -9.43
C VAL A 196 8.37 9.09 -9.43
N ILE A 197 7.20 8.59 -9.08
CA ILE A 197 5.94 9.30 -9.23
C ILE A 197 5.42 9.65 -7.84
N ASP A 198 5.35 10.95 -7.56
CA ASP A 198 4.64 11.45 -6.38
C ASP A 198 3.14 11.37 -6.64
N ASN A 199 2.36 11.10 -5.60
CA ASN A 199 0.91 11.18 -5.70
C ASN A 199 0.27 11.71 -4.41
N TYR A 200 -0.82 12.46 -4.57
CA TYR A 200 -1.56 13.06 -3.48
C TYR A 200 -2.90 12.37 -3.29
N TRP A 201 -3.15 11.96 -2.06
CA TRP A 201 -4.43 11.46 -1.59
C TRP A 201 -4.51 11.44 -0.06
N GLN A 202 -5.64 11.08 0.44
CA GLN A 202 -5.94 11.03 1.88
C GLN A 202 -6.72 9.74 2.18
N THR A 203 -6.80 9.38 3.45
CA THR A 203 -7.67 8.28 3.88
C THR A 203 -9.09 8.49 3.40
N GLU A 204 -9.58 9.73 3.40
CA GLU A 204 -10.94 10.11 2.98
C GLU A 204 -11.18 9.91 1.48
N THR A 205 -10.18 10.09 0.64
CA THR A 205 -10.30 9.82 -0.81
C THR A 205 -10.21 8.33 -1.15
N GLY A 206 -9.42 7.57 -0.39
CA GLY A 206 -9.28 6.11 -0.53
C GLY A 206 -8.36 5.64 -1.64
N TRP A 207 -8.00 6.50 -2.58
CA TRP A 207 -7.11 6.26 -3.71
C TRP A 207 -6.53 7.59 -4.23
N PRO A 208 -5.47 7.56 -5.08
CA PRO A 208 -4.82 8.79 -5.55
C PRO A 208 -5.79 9.77 -6.21
N ALA A 209 -5.81 11.01 -5.69
CA ALA A 209 -6.61 12.10 -6.23
C ALA A 209 -5.86 12.92 -7.28
N LEU A 210 -4.54 13.12 -7.09
CA LEU A 210 -3.61 13.70 -8.07
C LEU A 210 -2.47 12.71 -8.29
N THR A 211 -2.17 12.40 -9.55
CA THR A 211 -1.11 11.45 -9.90
C THR A 211 -0.79 11.50 -11.40
N LEU A 212 0.19 10.73 -11.84
CA LEU A 212 0.38 10.33 -13.24
C LEU A 212 -0.31 8.98 -13.49
N LEU A 213 -0.60 8.69 -14.75
CA LEU A 213 -1.34 7.50 -15.18
C LEU A 213 -0.52 6.64 -16.14
N PRO A 214 0.56 5.97 -15.68
CA PRO A 214 1.41 5.15 -16.55
C PRO A 214 0.66 4.08 -17.33
N GLY A 215 -0.39 3.51 -16.76
CA GLY A 215 -1.20 2.48 -17.42
C GLY A 215 -2.12 2.99 -18.54
N LEU A 216 -2.22 4.31 -18.74
CA LEU A 216 -2.96 4.93 -19.83
C LEU A 216 -2.07 5.75 -20.76
N ASP A 217 -1.45 6.79 -20.22
CA ASP A 217 -0.65 7.76 -20.95
C ASP A 217 0.36 8.39 -19.98
N MET A 218 1.57 7.86 -19.96
CA MET A 218 2.62 8.34 -19.07
C MET A 218 3.09 9.73 -19.50
N LYS A 219 2.79 10.72 -18.68
CA LYS A 219 3.30 12.07 -18.83
C LYS A 219 4.67 12.23 -18.16
N PRO A 220 5.50 13.20 -18.59
CA PRO A 220 6.77 13.48 -17.92
C PRO A 220 6.58 13.78 -16.43
N VAL A 221 7.41 13.16 -15.60
CA VAL A 221 7.47 13.48 -14.17
C VAL A 221 7.98 14.89 -13.99
N ARG A 222 7.33 15.64 -13.07
CA ARG A 222 7.80 16.95 -12.61
C ARG A 222 7.95 16.90 -11.11
N PHE A 223 9.16 17.04 -10.61
CA PHE A 223 9.41 17.06 -9.18
C PHE A 223 8.67 18.20 -8.49
N GLY A 224 8.19 17.94 -7.27
CA GLY A 224 7.36 18.89 -6.52
C GLY A 224 5.89 18.96 -7.01
N SER A 225 5.50 18.08 -7.94
CA SER A 225 4.11 18.01 -8.42
C SER A 225 3.62 16.56 -8.41
N PRO A 226 2.47 16.28 -7.78
CA PRO A 226 1.86 14.93 -7.83
C PRO A 226 1.20 14.64 -9.20
N GLY A 227 1.23 15.55 -10.15
CA GLY A 227 0.66 15.36 -11.48
C GLY A 227 -0.72 15.99 -11.67
N PHE A 228 -1.65 15.23 -12.24
CA PHE A 228 -2.96 15.69 -12.67
C PHE A 228 -4.09 15.07 -11.85
N PRO A 229 -5.30 15.71 -11.87
CA PRO A 229 -6.49 15.07 -11.32
C PRO A 229 -6.70 13.69 -11.92
N ASN A 230 -6.83 12.70 -11.04
CA ASN A 230 -7.12 11.33 -11.45
C ASN A 230 -8.56 11.18 -11.93
N LEU A 231 -8.85 10.10 -12.65
CA LEU A 231 -10.18 9.78 -13.14
C LEU A 231 -11.19 9.79 -11.97
N GLY A 232 -12.32 10.47 -12.15
CA GLY A 232 -13.34 10.63 -11.11
C GLY A 232 -13.16 11.84 -10.18
N TYR A 233 -12.02 12.53 -10.20
CA TYR A 233 -11.78 13.72 -9.39
C TYR A 233 -11.85 15.02 -10.19
N ARG A 234 -12.47 16.05 -9.58
CA ARG A 234 -12.44 17.43 -10.05
C ARG A 234 -11.70 18.29 -9.03
N MET A 235 -10.41 18.47 -9.23
CA MET A 235 -9.54 19.22 -8.32
C MET A 235 -9.34 20.64 -8.85
N LYS A 236 -9.37 21.61 -7.93
CA LYS A 236 -9.06 23.03 -8.21
C LYS A 236 -8.18 23.56 -7.08
N VAL A 237 -7.21 24.38 -7.44
CA VAL A 237 -6.52 25.27 -6.50
C VAL A 237 -7.36 26.53 -6.40
N ILE A 238 -7.66 26.93 -5.18
CA ILE A 238 -8.42 28.15 -4.88
C ILE A 238 -7.57 29.04 -3.98
N ASP A 239 -7.69 30.34 -4.16
CA ASP A 239 -7.12 31.32 -3.24
C ASP A 239 -7.97 31.40 -1.96
N GLU A 240 -7.35 31.81 -0.85
CA GLU A 240 -8.04 31.97 0.45
C GLU A 240 -8.89 33.27 0.52
N SER A 241 -9.13 33.95 -0.59
CA SER A 241 -9.88 35.23 -0.66
C SER A 241 -11.38 35.01 -0.72
#